data_519803e1b3f11cc8f2ac94742bbc10ab
#
_entry.id   519803e1b3f11cc8f2ac94742bbc10ab
#
_cell.length_a   1.000
_cell.length_b   1.000
_cell.length_c   1.000
_cell.angle_alpha   90.00
_cell.angle_beta   90.00
_cell.angle_gamma   90.00
#
_symmetry.space_group_name_H-M   'P 1'
#
loop_
_entity.id
_entity.type
_entity.pdbx_description
1 polymer ?
#
loop_
_entity_poly.entity_id
_entity_poly.type
_entity_poly.pdbx_seq_one_letter_code
_entity_poly.pdbx_strand_id
1 'polypeptide(L)'
;MLKLLGAACVLGAGGWAWRRGAAERRRELDTLADVIALLGRMEEEIRLRRTSLPRLLASLGRDRGPEVRRFCAAVAASLERAAPLGESWRSAAEDLPLGAADRSALAALGELLQGDEESICKGISLTSHRLAKSLEEARDSRAEREKRAGALWLSGAALLVILLI
;
A
#
# COMPACT_ATOMS: atom_id res chain seq x y z
N MET A 1 -29.90 5.08 33.71
CA MET A 1 -30.04 4.06 32.66
C MET A 1 -29.77 4.70 31.27
N LEU A 2 -30.51 5.75 30.88
CA LEU A 2 -30.34 6.39 29.54
C LEU A 2 -28.93 6.96 29.28
N LYS A 3 -28.29 7.53 30.30
CA LYS A 3 -26.93 8.10 30.19
C LYS A 3 -25.85 7.04 29.95
N LEU A 4 -26.00 5.85 30.51
CA LEU A 4 -25.07 4.72 30.28
C LEU A 4 -25.22 4.14 28.89
N LEU A 5 -26.44 4.07 28.35
CA LEU A 5 -26.71 3.62 26.98
C LEU A 5 -26.10 4.58 25.95
N GLY A 6 -26.23 5.89 26.15
CA GLY A 6 -25.62 6.91 25.30
C GLY A 6 -24.10 6.86 25.29
N ALA A 7 -23.46 6.69 26.45
CA ALA A 7 -22.01 6.52 26.57
C ALA A 7 -21.51 5.25 25.87
N ALA A 8 -22.22 4.13 26.01
CA ALA A 8 -21.88 2.87 25.34
C ALA A 8 -21.98 2.98 23.81
N CYS A 9 -23.00 3.66 23.27
CA CYS A 9 -23.15 3.93 21.83
C CYS A 9 -22.02 4.79 21.27
N VAL A 10 -21.62 5.85 21.96
CA VAL A 10 -20.54 6.75 21.53
C VAL A 10 -19.19 6.01 21.54
N LEU A 11 -18.90 5.23 22.58
CA LEU A 11 -17.69 4.43 22.67
C LEU A 11 -17.65 3.31 21.63
N GLY A 12 -18.79 2.67 21.36
CA GLY A 12 -18.92 1.62 20.34
C GLY A 12 -18.72 2.16 18.92
N ALA A 13 -19.35 3.29 18.58
CA ALA A 13 -19.22 3.92 17.27
C ALA A 13 -17.80 4.47 17.04
N GLY A 14 -17.20 5.10 18.05
CA GLY A 14 -15.84 5.59 18.00
C GLY A 14 -14.80 4.47 17.84
N GLY A 15 -14.96 3.39 18.60
CA GLY A 15 -14.11 2.20 18.53
C GLY A 15 -14.21 1.49 17.17
N TRP A 16 -15.39 1.41 16.60
CA TRP A 16 -15.61 0.78 15.29
C TRP A 16 -15.00 1.62 14.14
N ALA A 17 -15.20 2.94 14.14
CA ALA A 17 -14.59 3.85 13.16
C ALA A 17 -13.05 3.83 13.23
N TRP A 18 -12.50 3.77 14.46
CA TRP A 18 -11.06 3.66 14.67
C TRP A 18 -10.49 2.34 14.14
N ARG A 19 -11.18 1.22 14.37
CA ARG A 19 -10.78 -0.10 13.85
C ARG A 19 -10.81 -0.16 12.33
N ARG A 20 -11.82 0.44 11.68
CA ARG A 20 -11.88 0.53 10.21
C ARG A 20 -10.70 1.31 9.65
N GLY A 21 -10.43 2.50 10.15
CA GLY A 21 -9.30 3.30 9.70
C GLY A 21 -7.93 2.65 9.97
N ALA A 22 -7.81 1.82 11.01
CA ALA A 22 -6.61 1.04 11.28
C ALA A 22 -6.44 -0.13 10.29
N ALA A 23 -7.54 -0.78 9.90
CA ALA A 23 -7.52 -1.87 8.92
C ALA A 23 -7.18 -1.36 7.50
N GLU A 24 -7.75 -0.23 7.09
CA GLU A 24 -7.45 0.39 5.80
C GLU A 24 -5.97 0.79 5.70
N ARG A 25 -5.42 1.40 6.74
CA ARG A 25 -4.00 1.75 6.80
C ARG A 25 -3.07 0.53 6.80
N ARG A 26 -3.45 -0.55 7.45
CA ARG A 26 -2.69 -1.81 7.36
C ARG A 26 -2.68 -2.33 5.94
N ARG A 27 -3.83 -2.37 5.30
CA ARG A 27 -3.97 -2.80 3.89
C ARG A 27 -3.11 -1.96 2.95
N GLU A 28 -3.07 -0.64 3.15
CA GLU A 28 -2.21 0.27 2.40
C GLU A 28 -0.72 -0.08 2.56
N LEU A 29 -0.24 -0.25 3.81
CA LEU A 29 1.16 -0.59 4.10
C LEU A 29 1.54 -1.97 3.58
N ASP A 30 0.67 -2.95 3.70
CA ASP A 30 0.90 -4.31 3.20
C ASP A 30 0.96 -4.29 1.66
N THR A 31 0.06 -3.56 1.01
CA THR A 31 0.08 -3.38 -0.45
C THR A 31 1.35 -2.66 -0.91
N LEU A 32 1.77 -1.61 -0.20
CA LEU A 32 2.99 -0.88 -0.53
C LEU A 32 4.24 -1.77 -0.41
N ALA A 33 4.33 -2.58 0.64
CA ALA A 33 5.40 -3.55 0.81
C ALA A 33 5.43 -4.61 -0.31
N ASP A 34 4.25 -5.10 -0.70
CA ASP A 34 4.11 -6.05 -1.80
C ASP A 34 4.51 -5.46 -3.15
N VAL A 35 4.16 -4.19 -3.42
CA VAL A 35 4.57 -3.47 -4.63
C VAL A 35 6.08 -3.30 -4.68
N ILE A 36 6.71 -2.89 -3.58
CA ILE A 36 8.19 -2.76 -3.51
C ILE A 36 8.85 -4.10 -3.81
N ALA A 37 8.35 -5.18 -3.21
CA ALA A 37 8.89 -6.50 -3.44
C ALA A 37 8.61 -7.02 -4.87
N LEU A 38 7.50 -6.63 -5.51
CA LEU A 38 7.22 -6.89 -6.92
C LEU A 38 8.24 -6.18 -7.81
N LEU A 39 8.49 -4.89 -7.60
CA LEU A 39 9.42 -4.08 -8.38
C LEU A 39 10.86 -4.63 -8.28
N GLY A 40 11.31 -5.03 -7.08
CA GLY A 40 12.62 -5.63 -6.91
C GLY A 40 12.77 -6.95 -7.69
N ARG A 41 11.76 -7.80 -7.68
CA ARG A 41 11.76 -9.04 -8.47
C ARG A 41 11.68 -8.76 -9.97
N MET A 42 10.94 -7.74 -10.40
CA MET A 42 10.91 -7.33 -11.80
C MET A 42 12.29 -6.89 -12.28
N GLU A 43 13.01 -6.08 -11.50
CA GLU A 43 14.37 -5.64 -11.82
C GLU A 43 15.33 -6.84 -11.98
N GLU A 44 15.30 -7.79 -11.04
CA GLU A 44 16.10 -9.01 -11.10
C GLU A 44 15.82 -9.83 -12.37
N GLU A 45 14.55 -10.07 -12.69
CA GLU A 45 14.15 -10.86 -13.84
C GLU A 45 14.45 -10.17 -15.19
N ILE A 46 14.33 -8.85 -15.26
CA ILE A 46 14.69 -8.09 -16.46
C ILE A 46 16.20 -8.21 -16.72
N ARG A 47 17.03 -8.12 -15.69
CA ARG A 47 18.50 -8.26 -15.82
C ARG A 47 18.95 -9.67 -16.16
N LEU A 48 18.22 -10.70 -15.70
CA LEU A 48 18.66 -12.08 -15.82
C LEU A 48 18.03 -12.82 -17.00
N ARG A 49 16.82 -12.45 -17.40
CA ARG A 49 16.02 -13.23 -18.36
C ARG A 49 15.26 -12.29 -19.32
N ARG A 50 15.31 -12.63 -20.59
CA ARG A 50 14.49 -12.01 -21.65
C ARG A 50 13.05 -12.58 -21.65
N THR A 51 12.40 -12.63 -20.49
CA THR A 51 11.02 -13.10 -20.37
C THR A 51 10.06 -12.02 -20.83
N SER A 52 9.01 -12.36 -21.56
CA SER A 52 7.99 -11.40 -21.97
C SER A 52 7.26 -10.82 -20.74
N LEU A 53 7.08 -9.50 -20.70
CA LEU A 53 6.51 -8.77 -19.57
C LEU A 53 5.16 -9.33 -19.09
N PRO A 54 4.20 -9.74 -19.95
CA PRO A 54 2.93 -10.31 -19.50
C PRO A 54 3.11 -11.60 -18.67
N ARG A 55 3.98 -12.51 -19.14
CA ARG A 55 4.29 -13.76 -18.42
C ARG A 55 5.01 -13.49 -17.10
N LEU A 56 5.91 -12.53 -17.10
CA LEU A 56 6.62 -12.10 -15.90
C LEU A 56 5.63 -11.60 -14.85
N LEU A 57 4.76 -10.65 -15.19
CA LEU A 57 3.75 -10.10 -14.29
C LEU A 57 2.80 -11.19 -13.77
N ALA A 58 2.34 -12.09 -14.62
CA ALA A 58 1.48 -13.20 -14.21
C ALA A 58 2.16 -14.15 -13.21
N SER A 59 3.48 -14.39 -13.36
CA SER A 59 4.23 -15.23 -12.43
C SER A 59 4.49 -14.52 -11.10
N LEU A 60 4.94 -13.28 -11.14
CA LEU A 60 5.29 -12.50 -9.95
C LEU A 60 4.08 -12.12 -9.09
N GLY A 61 2.92 -11.95 -9.71
CA GLY A 61 1.68 -11.62 -8.98
C GLY A 61 1.12 -12.78 -8.15
N ARG A 62 1.46 -14.04 -8.44
CA ARG A 62 0.88 -15.22 -7.76
C ARG A 62 1.20 -15.27 -6.26
N ASP A 63 2.41 -14.90 -5.90
CA ASP A 63 2.93 -15.01 -4.53
C ASP A 63 2.74 -13.71 -3.73
N ARG A 64 1.94 -12.77 -4.24
CA ARG A 64 1.68 -11.47 -3.62
C ARG A 64 0.27 -11.38 -3.07
N GLY A 65 0.05 -10.37 -2.25
CA GLY A 65 -1.27 -10.07 -1.71
C GLY A 65 -2.34 -9.83 -2.78
N PRO A 66 -3.61 -9.88 -2.42
CA PRO A 66 -4.72 -9.87 -3.39
C PRO A 66 -4.75 -8.61 -4.25
N GLU A 67 -4.30 -7.47 -3.72
CA GLU A 67 -4.29 -6.20 -4.45
C GLU A 67 -3.25 -6.21 -5.57
N VAL A 68 -1.99 -6.58 -5.24
CA VAL A 68 -0.90 -6.64 -6.22
C VAL A 68 -1.14 -7.75 -7.24
N ARG A 69 -1.74 -8.87 -6.82
CA ARG A 69 -2.14 -9.93 -7.75
C ARG A 69 -3.18 -9.43 -8.77
N ARG A 70 -4.19 -8.66 -8.32
CA ARG A 70 -5.17 -8.04 -9.23
C ARG A 70 -4.53 -7.05 -10.17
N PHE A 71 -3.65 -6.21 -9.66
CA PHE A 71 -2.85 -5.27 -10.45
C PHE A 71 -2.08 -5.99 -11.57
N CYS A 72 -1.28 -7.01 -11.24
CA CYS A 72 -0.51 -7.78 -12.22
C CYS A 72 -1.41 -8.46 -13.25
N ALA A 73 -2.52 -9.03 -12.82
CA ALA A 73 -3.48 -9.69 -13.70
C ALA A 73 -4.16 -8.70 -14.66
N ALA A 74 -4.54 -7.51 -14.19
CA ALA A 74 -5.14 -6.46 -15.00
C ALA A 74 -4.18 -5.95 -16.08
N VAL A 75 -2.92 -5.67 -15.71
CA VAL A 75 -1.89 -5.26 -16.68
C VAL A 75 -1.62 -6.37 -17.70
N ALA A 76 -1.41 -7.61 -17.25
CA ALA A 76 -1.15 -8.74 -18.14
C ALA A 76 -2.30 -8.96 -19.15
N ALA A 77 -3.55 -8.95 -18.67
CA ALA A 77 -4.74 -9.10 -19.53
C ALA A 77 -4.92 -7.94 -20.53
N SER A 78 -4.51 -6.74 -20.17
CA SER A 78 -4.54 -5.58 -21.09
C SER A 78 -3.47 -5.72 -22.18
N LEU A 79 -2.27 -6.18 -21.83
CA LEU A 79 -1.20 -6.44 -22.79
C LEU A 79 -1.54 -7.57 -23.77
N GLU A 80 -2.25 -8.61 -23.33
CA GLU A 80 -2.75 -9.68 -24.21
C GLU A 80 -3.74 -9.15 -25.26
N ARG A 81 -4.45 -8.07 -24.94
CA ARG A 81 -5.35 -7.37 -25.87
C ARG A 81 -4.66 -6.30 -26.72
N ALA A 82 -3.33 -6.27 -26.70
CA ALA A 82 -2.48 -5.29 -27.40
C ALA A 82 -2.73 -3.83 -26.96
N ALA A 83 -3.18 -3.61 -25.73
CA ALA A 83 -3.30 -2.26 -25.17
C ALA A 83 -1.91 -1.67 -24.85
N PRO A 84 -1.74 -0.33 -24.92
CA PRO A 84 -0.49 0.32 -24.57
C PRO A 84 -0.08 0.04 -23.12
N LEU A 85 1.18 -0.34 -22.90
CA LEU A 85 1.68 -0.71 -21.57
C LEU A 85 1.52 0.45 -20.56
N GLY A 86 1.90 1.68 -20.93
CA GLY A 86 1.85 2.83 -20.03
C GLY A 86 0.44 3.13 -19.53
N GLU A 87 -0.56 3.08 -20.41
CA GLU A 87 -1.97 3.28 -20.04
C GLU A 87 -2.50 2.16 -19.17
N SER A 88 -2.21 0.90 -19.54
CA SER A 88 -2.62 -0.28 -18.79
C SER A 88 -2.05 -0.29 -17.38
N TRP A 89 -0.77 0.07 -17.27
CA TRP A 89 -0.07 0.19 -15.99
C TRP A 89 -0.65 1.30 -15.12
N ARG A 90 -0.85 2.49 -15.70
CA ARG A 90 -1.42 3.66 -15.00
C ARG A 90 -2.81 3.35 -14.48
N SER A 91 -3.69 2.85 -15.34
CA SER A 91 -5.06 2.50 -14.94
C SER A 91 -5.09 1.47 -13.81
N ALA A 92 -4.27 0.42 -13.91
CA ALA A 92 -4.20 -0.58 -12.86
C ALA A 92 -3.58 -0.04 -11.54
N ALA A 93 -2.64 0.92 -11.62
CA ALA A 93 -2.04 1.56 -10.46
C ALA A 93 -3.02 2.47 -9.71
N GLU A 94 -3.98 3.07 -10.41
CA GLU A 94 -5.03 3.91 -9.82
C GLU A 94 -5.98 3.13 -8.91
N ASP A 95 -6.18 1.85 -9.17
CA ASP A 95 -7.04 0.95 -8.38
C ASP A 95 -6.37 0.43 -7.10
N LEU A 96 -5.05 0.65 -6.94
CA LEU A 96 -4.34 0.18 -5.75
C LEU A 96 -4.65 1.06 -4.52
N PRO A 97 -4.86 0.45 -3.35
CA PRO A 97 -5.06 1.17 -2.09
C PRO A 97 -3.73 1.74 -1.57
N LEU A 98 -3.17 2.69 -2.30
CA LEU A 98 -1.93 3.39 -1.96
C LEU A 98 -2.21 4.88 -1.73
N GLY A 99 -1.33 5.55 -1.02
CA GLY A 99 -1.34 7.00 -0.91
C GLY A 99 -1.23 7.69 -2.28
N ALA A 100 -1.79 8.89 -2.42
CA ALA A 100 -1.83 9.59 -3.72
C ALA A 100 -0.43 9.79 -4.33
N ALA A 101 0.58 10.11 -3.50
CA ALA A 101 1.96 10.30 -3.93
C ALA A 101 2.61 9.01 -4.44
N ASP A 102 2.38 7.90 -3.73
CA ASP A 102 2.93 6.58 -4.06
C ASP A 102 2.27 6.01 -5.32
N ARG A 103 0.95 6.17 -5.42
CA ARG A 103 0.17 5.81 -6.61
C ARG A 103 0.63 6.56 -7.85
N SER A 104 0.84 7.88 -7.73
CA SER A 104 1.38 8.71 -8.83
C SER A 104 2.78 8.28 -9.24
N ALA A 105 3.66 7.96 -8.28
CA ALA A 105 5.00 7.47 -8.56
C ALA A 105 4.98 6.12 -9.27
N LEU A 106 4.11 5.21 -8.85
CA LEU A 106 3.93 3.91 -9.48
C LEU A 106 3.33 4.06 -10.90
N ALA A 107 2.34 4.94 -11.08
CA ALA A 107 1.73 5.20 -12.38
C ALA A 107 2.74 5.77 -13.39
N ALA A 108 3.60 6.70 -12.96
CA ALA A 108 4.64 7.28 -13.80
C ALA A 108 5.69 6.25 -14.27
N LEU A 109 5.91 5.18 -13.49
CA LEU A 109 6.81 4.10 -13.90
C LEU A 109 6.35 3.42 -15.20
N GLY A 110 5.05 3.35 -15.46
CA GLY A 110 4.50 2.73 -16.68
C GLY A 110 5.05 3.31 -17.99
N GLU A 111 5.34 4.59 -18.02
CA GLU A 111 5.94 5.25 -19.19
C GLU A 111 7.42 4.86 -19.35
N LEU A 112 8.12 4.68 -18.23
CA LEU A 112 9.56 4.31 -18.24
C LEU A 112 9.76 2.84 -18.64
N LEU A 113 8.76 1.98 -18.45
CA LEU A 113 8.83 0.55 -18.83
C LEU A 113 8.86 0.32 -20.35
N GLN A 114 8.71 1.36 -21.16
CA GLN A 114 8.79 1.30 -22.63
C GLN A 114 10.20 1.64 -23.17
N GLY A 115 11.14 1.99 -22.29
CA GLY A 115 12.51 2.34 -22.63
C GLY A 115 13.42 1.14 -22.91
N ASP A 116 14.71 1.41 -22.97
CA ASP A 116 15.76 0.39 -22.98
C ASP A 116 15.94 -0.25 -21.59
N GLU A 117 16.61 -1.39 -21.54
CA GLU A 117 16.77 -2.19 -20.31
C GLU A 117 17.39 -1.38 -19.15
N GLU A 118 18.40 -0.54 -19.46
CA GLU A 118 19.07 0.29 -18.45
C GLU A 118 18.12 1.34 -17.87
N SER A 119 17.37 2.02 -18.72
CA SER A 119 16.36 3.02 -18.34
C SER A 119 15.22 2.39 -17.51
N ILE A 120 14.75 1.20 -17.89
CA ILE A 120 13.74 0.45 -17.17
C ILE A 120 14.24 0.08 -15.77
N CYS A 121 15.43 -0.53 -15.65
CA CYS A 121 15.99 -0.91 -14.35
C CYS A 121 16.22 0.31 -13.47
N LYS A 122 16.73 1.41 -14.01
CA LYS A 122 16.90 2.67 -13.29
C LYS A 122 15.56 3.25 -12.80
N GLY A 123 14.54 3.22 -13.65
CA GLY A 123 13.18 3.67 -13.30
C GLY A 123 12.58 2.83 -12.18
N ILE A 124 12.70 1.50 -12.27
CA ILE A 124 12.23 0.57 -11.24
C ILE A 124 12.96 0.81 -9.92
N SER A 125 14.28 0.89 -9.94
CA SER A 125 15.12 1.12 -8.74
C SER A 125 14.77 2.44 -8.06
N LEU A 126 14.64 3.54 -8.82
CA LEU A 126 14.28 4.85 -8.29
C LEU A 126 12.87 4.84 -7.66
N THR A 127 11.90 4.25 -8.35
CA THR A 127 10.53 4.15 -7.85
C THR A 127 10.46 3.29 -6.60
N SER A 128 11.12 2.12 -6.60
CA SER A 128 11.20 1.23 -5.46
C SER A 128 11.81 1.91 -4.22
N HIS A 129 12.88 2.69 -4.42
CA HIS A 129 13.52 3.44 -3.34
C HIS A 129 12.62 4.53 -2.75
N ARG A 130 11.87 5.23 -3.62
CA ARG A 130 10.89 6.24 -3.20
C ARG A 130 9.76 5.62 -2.39
N LEU A 131 9.20 4.50 -2.86
CA LEU A 131 8.14 3.77 -2.16
C LEU A 131 8.63 3.17 -0.84
N ALA A 132 9.88 2.67 -0.78
CA ALA A 132 10.48 2.16 0.45
C ALA A 132 10.62 3.26 1.51
N LYS A 133 11.05 4.46 1.11
CA LYS A 133 11.11 5.62 2.00
C LYS A 133 9.72 6.00 2.53
N SER A 134 8.71 6.04 1.66
CA SER A 134 7.32 6.30 2.06
C SER A 134 6.81 5.26 3.07
N LEU A 135 7.13 3.98 2.86
CA LEU A 135 6.78 2.90 3.78
C LEU A 135 7.44 3.07 5.16
N GLU A 136 8.70 3.46 5.20
CA GLU A 136 9.44 3.69 6.43
C GLU A 136 8.85 4.87 7.21
N GLU A 137 8.63 6.01 6.56
CA GLU A 137 7.97 7.19 7.14
C GLU A 137 6.57 6.86 7.68
N ALA A 138 5.80 6.05 6.97
CA ALA A 138 4.48 5.62 7.40
C ALA A 138 4.53 4.69 8.62
N ARG A 139 5.54 3.82 8.72
CA ARG A 139 5.77 2.94 9.88
C ARG A 139 6.18 3.75 11.13
N ASP A 140 7.06 4.71 10.97
CA ASP A 140 7.54 5.57 12.06
C ASP A 140 6.41 6.45 12.61
N SER A 141 5.62 7.06 11.73
CA SER A 141 4.45 7.85 12.12
C SER A 141 3.41 7.03 12.88
N ARG A 142 3.31 5.73 12.58
CA ARG A 142 2.43 4.80 13.29
C ARG A 142 2.94 4.50 14.70
N ALA A 143 4.23 4.21 14.85
CA ALA A 143 4.84 3.94 16.16
C ALA A 143 4.69 5.13 17.10
N GLU A 144 4.85 6.36 16.60
CA GLU A 144 4.60 7.57 17.39
C GLU A 144 3.13 7.75 17.80
N ARG A 145 2.19 7.48 16.90
CA ARG A 145 0.76 7.58 17.21
C ARG A 145 0.31 6.55 18.22
N GLU A 146 0.80 5.33 18.14
CA GLU A 146 0.53 4.28 19.13
C GLU A 146 1.06 4.65 20.51
N LYS A 147 2.26 5.23 20.61
CA LYS A 147 2.82 5.75 21.87
C LYS A 147 1.98 6.89 22.45
N ARG A 148 1.55 7.85 21.62
CA ARG A 148 0.69 8.98 22.05
C ARG A 148 -0.71 8.50 22.46
N ALA A 149 -1.30 7.58 21.74
CA ALA A 149 -2.60 7.00 22.08
C ALA A 149 -2.55 6.23 23.40
N GLY A 150 -1.48 5.45 23.65
CA GLY A 150 -1.26 4.75 24.92
C GLY A 150 -1.16 5.73 26.10
N ALA A 151 -0.42 6.83 25.94
CA ALA A 151 -0.29 7.86 26.98
C ALA A 151 -1.62 8.55 27.30
N LEU A 152 -2.43 8.85 26.27
CA LEU A 152 -3.77 9.45 26.43
C LEU A 152 -4.76 8.48 27.11
N TRP A 153 -4.69 7.18 26.81
CA TRP A 153 -5.51 6.16 27.47
C TRP A 153 -5.18 6.02 28.95
N LEU A 154 -3.87 6.01 29.30
CA LEU A 154 -3.42 5.95 30.69
C LEU A 154 -3.86 7.19 31.50
N SER A 155 -3.71 8.39 30.95
CA SER A 155 -4.14 9.61 31.62
C SER A 155 -5.67 9.71 31.73
N GLY A 156 -6.41 9.30 30.72
CA GLY A 156 -7.87 9.24 30.75
C GLY A 156 -8.41 8.23 31.77
N ALA A 157 -7.80 7.05 31.84
CA ALA A 157 -8.15 6.04 32.84
C ALA A 157 -7.87 6.51 34.28
N ALA A 158 -6.69 7.16 34.50
CA ALA A 158 -6.35 7.72 35.80
C ALA A 158 -7.34 8.81 36.26
N LEU A 159 -7.74 9.70 35.34
CA LEU A 159 -8.71 10.74 35.60
C LEU A 159 -10.10 10.19 35.94
N LEU A 160 -10.50 9.11 35.28
CA LEU A 160 -11.76 8.43 35.51
C LEU A 160 -11.79 7.74 36.89
N VAL A 161 -10.67 7.14 37.31
CA VAL A 161 -10.52 6.54 38.64
C VAL A 161 -10.59 7.64 39.73
N ILE A 162 -9.93 8.79 39.54
CA ILE A 162 -9.97 9.90 40.48
C ILE A 162 -11.38 10.49 40.59
N LEU A 163 -12.16 10.51 39.51
CA LEU A 163 -13.51 11.07 39.50
C LEU A 163 -14.56 10.11 40.12
N LEU A 164 -14.19 8.82 40.26
CA LEU A 164 -15.07 7.76 40.81
C LEU A 164 -14.85 7.52 42.30
N ILE A 165 -13.70 7.98 42.84
CA ILE A 165 -13.40 7.96 44.31
C ILE A 165 -13.89 9.25 44.94
#